data_9f81f94ebb8cb7219eb4d37dc0a3795c
#
_entry.id   9f81f94ebb8cb7219eb4d37dc0a3795c
#
_cell.length_a   1.000
_cell.length_b   1.000
_cell.length_c   1.000
_cell.angle_alpha   90.00
_cell.angle_beta   90.00
_cell.angle_gamma   90.00
#
_symmetry.space_group_name_H-M   'P 1'
#
loop_
_entity.id
_entity.type
_entity.pdbx_description
1 polymer ?
#
loop_
_entity_poly.entity_id
_entity_poly.type
_entity_poly.pdbx_seq_one_letter_code
_entity_poly.pdbx_strand_id
1 'polypeptide(L)'
;MSNNGGAPLRSTTITGLATARAMFRPLGFTRERLARPNVGVAHMWSETGPCNFSHRKLAGWVKEGIEAAGGTAFEFSTISINDGITMGTQGMKGSLISREVITDSIELMARSHMFDGLVVIVGCDKTIPAGAMALARLNLPGLVLYSGSIAPGHFRGEDLTIVSVFEAIGALDAGKIDAAELQAIEEAACPGAGACGGQFTANTMACAMEYLGLSPAGANAVPAVDERKTEVSRQAGELAVRLVRDNVLPRSILTRDAFENAIVSFVSTGGSTNAVLHLLAIAHEAGVPLELEDFHRIATRSPIYADLKPGGRYVATDLYRAGGLALLSRRLIDAGLVHPDARNVDGRTLAEIAAAAQETPGQRVVVPLDQPLKQTGGIEIIYGNLAPEGCVIKLAGHDRTSHAGPAKVFENEEDCFQAVRDGRIERDDVVVIRNEGPVGGPGMREMLHVTAAIVGAGLSEHVALVTDGRFSGGTHGFMIAHVAPEAAKGGAIGLVRDGDPITIDVATRRITLDVPEAELEARRAARATTPSPMAWGVFGKYADTVRSASLGAVTTSAASPGVARTAAAAAEPSR
;
A
#
# COMPACT_ATOMS: atom_id res chain seq x y z
N MET A 1 4.82 -27.11 37.22
CA MET A 1 4.17 -26.21 36.24
C MET A 1 4.13 -26.97 34.93
N SER A 2 2.96 -27.45 34.56
CA SER A 2 2.76 -28.33 33.42
C SER A 2 3.05 -27.64 32.11
N ASN A 3 4.04 -28.15 31.39
CA ASN A 3 4.40 -27.80 30.03
C ASN A 3 3.21 -28.21 29.12
N ASN A 4 2.38 -27.25 28.76
CA ASN A 4 1.38 -27.46 27.71
C ASN A 4 2.08 -27.33 26.35
N GLY A 5 2.87 -28.31 25.93
CA GLY A 5 3.32 -28.59 24.56
C GLY A 5 3.72 -27.45 23.58
N GLY A 6 3.75 -26.20 24.01
CA GLY A 6 4.09 -25.04 23.17
C GLY A 6 5.61 -24.84 23.08
N ALA A 7 6.05 -24.16 22.00
CA ALA A 7 7.43 -23.77 21.85
C ALA A 7 7.91 -22.91 23.06
N PRO A 8 9.19 -23.02 23.49
CA PRO A 8 9.68 -22.22 24.61
C PRO A 8 9.61 -20.72 24.27
N LEU A 9 9.14 -19.90 25.24
CA LEU A 9 9.06 -18.45 25.08
C LEU A 9 10.47 -17.86 24.92
N ARG A 10 10.66 -17.06 23.87
CA ARG A 10 11.93 -16.38 23.57
C ARG A 10 12.29 -15.35 24.65
N SER A 11 11.29 -14.69 25.21
CA SER A 11 11.41 -13.70 26.27
C SER A 11 12.07 -14.24 27.54
N THR A 12 12.06 -15.55 27.79
CA THR A 12 12.71 -16.19 28.95
C THR A 12 14.20 -15.94 28.97
N THR A 13 14.85 -15.73 27.82
CA THR A 13 16.26 -15.39 27.72
C THR A 13 16.56 -14.07 28.44
N ILE A 14 15.74 -13.03 28.25
CA ILE A 14 15.91 -11.73 28.91
C ILE A 14 15.29 -11.74 30.30
N THR A 15 14.06 -12.22 30.45
CA THR A 15 13.36 -12.18 31.74
C THR A 15 13.97 -13.13 32.79
N GLY A 16 14.79 -14.08 32.37
CA GLY A 16 15.63 -14.91 33.22
C GLY A 16 16.78 -14.14 33.89
N LEU A 17 17.24 -13.02 33.32
CA LEU A 17 18.35 -12.22 33.82
C LEU A 17 17.92 -11.32 34.99
N ALA A 18 18.65 -11.36 36.11
CA ALA A 18 18.39 -10.51 37.27
C ALA A 18 18.51 -9.02 36.95
N THR A 19 19.46 -8.65 36.10
CA THR A 19 19.68 -7.28 35.63
C THR A 19 18.50 -6.75 34.84
N ALA A 20 17.95 -7.53 33.90
CA ALA A 20 16.78 -7.14 33.13
C ALA A 20 15.54 -6.98 34.04
N ARG A 21 15.31 -7.94 34.96
CA ARG A 21 14.20 -7.83 35.93
C ARG A 21 14.30 -6.59 36.83
N ALA A 22 15.52 -6.21 37.23
CA ALA A 22 15.78 -5.00 38.01
C ALA A 22 15.34 -3.73 37.22
N MET A 23 15.60 -3.71 35.91
CA MET A 23 15.20 -2.59 35.03
C MET A 23 13.67 -2.58 34.74
N PHE A 24 13.02 -3.74 34.67
CA PHE A 24 11.58 -3.82 34.47
C PHE A 24 10.77 -3.47 35.74
N ARG A 25 11.33 -3.65 36.93
CA ARG A 25 10.62 -3.43 38.21
C ARG A 25 10.07 -2.02 38.40
N PRO A 26 10.80 -0.92 38.15
CA PRO A 26 10.28 0.45 38.29
C PRO A 26 9.16 0.77 37.27
N LEU A 27 9.04 -0.02 36.20
CA LEU A 27 7.98 0.08 35.19
C LEU A 27 6.72 -0.70 35.58
N GLY A 28 6.70 -1.33 36.78
CA GLY A 28 5.57 -2.11 37.30
C GLY A 28 5.49 -3.56 36.79
N PHE A 29 6.53 -4.08 36.14
CA PHE A 29 6.56 -5.48 35.72
C PHE A 29 7.07 -6.37 36.84
N THR A 30 6.21 -7.26 37.35
CA THR A 30 6.59 -8.27 38.35
C THR A 30 7.21 -9.48 37.67
N ARG A 31 7.84 -10.36 38.46
CA ARG A 31 8.42 -11.61 37.96
C ARG A 31 7.35 -12.51 37.33
N GLU A 32 6.15 -12.53 37.92
CA GLU A 32 5.00 -13.31 37.45
C GLU A 32 4.49 -12.82 36.10
N ARG A 33 4.41 -11.48 35.92
CA ARG A 33 4.07 -10.87 34.62
C ARG A 33 5.10 -11.20 33.55
N LEU A 34 6.39 -11.05 33.87
CA LEU A 34 7.48 -11.32 32.92
C LEU A 34 7.61 -12.80 32.52
N ALA A 35 7.01 -13.72 33.28
CA ALA A 35 6.98 -15.16 32.96
C ALA A 35 5.86 -15.55 31.97
N ARG A 36 4.98 -14.62 31.62
CA ARG A 36 3.91 -14.82 30.64
C ARG A 36 4.44 -14.61 29.21
N PRO A 37 3.67 -14.97 28.16
CA PRO A 37 3.96 -14.54 26.80
C PRO A 37 4.14 -13.01 26.71
N ASN A 38 5.29 -12.56 26.27
CA ASN A 38 5.62 -11.13 26.13
C ASN A 38 5.30 -10.67 24.70
N VAL A 39 4.24 -9.87 24.55
CA VAL A 39 3.75 -9.41 23.25
C VAL A 39 4.09 -7.94 23.06
N GLY A 40 4.85 -7.62 22.02
CA GLY A 40 5.09 -6.25 21.58
C GLY A 40 3.85 -5.66 20.91
N VAL A 41 3.48 -4.43 21.29
CA VAL A 41 2.42 -3.66 20.65
C VAL A 41 3.07 -2.46 19.96
N ALA A 42 3.33 -2.62 18.66
CA ALA A 42 3.91 -1.60 17.82
C ALA A 42 2.81 -0.68 17.27
N HIS A 43 3.02 0.63 17.32
CA HIS A 43 2.13 1.59 16.69
C HIS A 43 2.87 2.80 16.14
N MET A 44 2.20 3.56 15.25
CA MET A 44 2.75 4.72 14.56
C MET A 44 1.94 5.98 14.90
N TRP A 45 1.65 6.19 16.20
CA TRP A 45 0.92 7.39 16.62
C TRP A 45 1.70 8.66 16.30
N SER A 46 0.99 9.65 15.76
CA SER A 46 1.53 10.97 15.46
C SER A 46 0.39 11.99 15.42
N GLU A 47 0.69 13.24 15.77
CA GLU A 47 -0.20 14.39 15.55
C GLU A 47 -0.13 14.94 14.13
N THR A 48 0.78 14.41 13.29
CA THR A 48 0.99 14.85 11.92
C THR A 48 0.09 14.14 10.90
N GLY A 49 -1.07 13.62 11.31
CA GLY A 49 -2.04 13.07 10.39
C GLY A 49 -3.17 12.29 11.04
N PRO A 50 -4.39 12.38 10.49
CA PRO A 50 -5.57 11.71 11.03
C PRO A 50 -5.48 10.19 10.99
N CYS A 51 -4.73 9.63 10.04
CA CYS A 51 -4.61 8.19 9.82
C CYS A 51 -4.09 7.43 11.05
N ASN A 52 -3.19 8.05 11.80
CA ASN A 52 -2.46 7.43 12.91
C ASN A 52 -2.82 8.04 14.28
N PHE A 53 -3.68 9.04 14.29
CA PHE A 53 -4.03 9.78 15.50
C PHE A 53 -4.69 8.91 16.58
N SER A 54 -5.48 7.90 16.18
CA SER A 54 -6.16 6.97 17.10
C SER A 54 -5.26 5.86 17.65
N HIS A 55 -4.05 5.65 17.12
CA HIS A 55 -3.22 4.46 17.41
C HIS A 55 -2.90 4.27 18.89
N ARG A 56 -2.60 5.35 19.64
CA ARG A 56 -2.33 5.27 21.08
C ARG A 56 -3.55 4.77 21.86
N LYS A 57 -4.76 5.15 21.44
CA LYS A 57 -6.01 4.70 22.06
C LYS A 57 -6.23 3.21 21.77
N LEU A 58 -6.02 2.79 20.53
CA LEU A 58 -6.13 1.39 20.15
C LEU A 58 -5.09 0.52 20.87
N ALA A 59 -3.85 1.00 21.01
CA ALA A 59 -2.80 0.31 21.74
C ALA A 59 -3.22 0.02 23.20
N GLY A 60 -3.91 0.96 23.86
CA GLY A 60 -4.49 0.75 25.19
C GLY A 60 -5.43 -0.45 25.24
N TRP A 61 -6.37 -0.52 24.30
CA TRP A 61 -7.34 -1.64 24.23
C TRP A 61 -6.71 -2.97 23.83
N VAL A 62 -5.74 -2.96 22.92
CA VAL A 62 -4.95 -4.17 22.57
C VAL A 62 -4.22 -4.70 23.81
N LYS A 63 -3.61 -3.82 24.62
CA LYS A 63 -2.94 -4.20 25.88
C LYS A 63 -3.90 -4.82 26.88
N GLU A 64 -5.11 -4.25 27.01
CA GLU A 64 -6.18 -4.85 27.85
C GLU A 64 -6.48 -6.29 27.41
N GLY A 65 -6.62 -6.54 26.11
CA GLY A 65 -6.86 -7.88 25.57
C GLY A 65 -5.71 -8.86 25.82
N ILE A 66 -4.44 -8.40 25.63
CA ILE A 66 -3.25 -9.21 25.92
C ILE A 66 -3.21 -9.61 27.39
N GLU A 67 -3.43 -8.67 28.31
CA GLU A 67 -3.39 -8.94 29.75
C GLU A 67 -4.56 -9.85 30.18
N ALA A 68 -5.77 -9.65 29.64
CA ALA A 68 -6.93 -10.51 29.89
C ALA A 68 -6.69 -11.96 29.44
N ALA A 69 -6.00 -12.16 28.33
CA ALA A 69 -5.62 -13.49 27.83
C ALA A 69 -4.41 -14.08 28.57
N GLY A 70 -3.85 -13.41 29.59
CA GLY A 70 -2.72 -13.88 30.39
C GLY A 70 -1.36 -13.73 29.70
N GLY A 71 -1.22 -12.78 28.79
CA GLY A 71 0.05 -12.28 28.26
C GLY A 71 0.57 -11.09 29.06
N THR A 72 1.70 -10.54 28.62
CA THR A 72 2.26 -9.26 29.09
C THR A 72 2.54 -8.38 27.89
N ALA A 73 1.92 -7.20 27.87
CA ALA A 73 2.03 -6.26 26.78
C ALA A 73 3.17 -5.28 26.95
N PHE A 74 3.95 -5.06 25.88
CA PHE A 74 5.01 -4.07 25.78
C PHE A 74 4.74 -3.11 24.63
N GLU A 75 4.24 -1.91 24.93
CA GLU A 75 3.95 -0.89 23.96
C GLU A 75 5.21 -0.15 23.54
N PHE A 76 5.37 0.06 22.21
CA PHE A 76 6.38 0.93 21.64
C PHE A 76 5.89 1.59 20.36
N SER A 77 6.50 2.73 20.02
CA SER A 77 6.13 3.50 18.83
C SER A 77 7.27 3.54 17.81
N THR A 78 6.90 3.70 16.55
CA THR A 78 7.78 4.05 15.44
C THR A 78 7.20 5.24 14.68
N ILE A 79 7.86 5.67 13.61
CA ILE A 79 7.48 6.84 12.83
C ILE A 79 6.23 6.59 11.98
N SER A 80 5.58 7.68 11.54
CA SER A 80 4.69 7.67 10.39
C SER A 80 4.87 8.95 9.56
N ILE A 81 4.79 8.82 8.24
CA ILE A 81 4.68 9.94 7.32
C ILE A 81 3.25 9.91 6.77
N ASN A 82 2.56 11.04 6.81
CA ASN A 82 1.21 11.14 6.30
C ASN A 82 1.22 11.62 4.86
N ASP A 83 0.78 10.76 3.95
CA ASP A 83 0.79 11.03 2.51
C ASP A 83 -0.11 12.23 2.15
N GLY A 84 -1.29 12.35 2.75
CA GLY A 84 -2.21 13.45 2.47
C GLY A 84 -1.65 14.84 2.86
N ILE A 85 -0.84 14.92 3.92
CA ILE A 85 -0.23 16.17 4.37
C ILE A 85 1.02 16.52 3.55
N THR A 86 1.80 15.51 3.15
CA THR A 86 3.06 15.73 2.42
C THR A 86 2.89 15.78 0.91
N MET A 87 1.72 15.42 0.39
CA MET A 87 1.40 15.39 -1.04
C MET A 87 1.70 16.73 -1.71
N GLY A 88 2.33 16.67 -2.90
CA GLY A 88 2.72 17.87 -3.67
C GLY A 88 3.91 18.64 -3.09
N THR A 89 4.63 18.06 -2.11
CA THR A 89 5.84 18.64 -1.53
C THR A 89 7.02 17.67 -1.61
N GLN A 90 8.24 18.20 -1.40
CA GLN A 90 9.43 17.36 -1.29
C GLN A 90 9.36 16.38 -0.08
N GLY A 91 8.53 16.68 0.93
CA GLY A 91 8.27 15.81 2.08
C GLY A 91 7.68 14.45 1.69
N MET A 92 6.96 14.39 0.55
CA MET A 92 6.36 13.16 0.06
C MET A 92 7.40 12.07 -0.30
N LYS A 93 8.63 12.44 -0.60
CA LYS A 93 9.75 11.51 -0.81
C LYS A 93 10.02 10.66 0.43
N GLY A 94 9.80 11.18 1.64
CA GLY A 94 9.92 10.43 2.89
C GLY A 94 8.89 9.32 3.07
N SER A 95 7.78 9.37 2.36
CA SER A 95 6.66 8.43 2.53
C SER A 95 7.09 6.97 2.29
N LEU A 96 7.59 6.61 1.11
CA LEU A 96 7.99 5.21 0.84
C LEU A 96 9.23 4.79 1.64
N ILE A 97 10.16 5.69 1.88
CA ILE A 97 11.33 5.44 2.74
C ILE A 97 10.87 5.02 4.14
N SER A 98 9.81 5.65 4.67
CA SER A 98 9.27 5.30 5.99
C SER A 98 8.80 3.85 6.08
N ARG A 99 8.37 3.21 4.98
CA ARG A 99 8.02 1.78 4.94
C ARG A 99 9.18 0.91 5.41
N GLU A 100 10.37 1.15 4.88
CA GLU A 100 11.59 0.41 5.26
C GLU A 100 12.01 0.73 6.70
N VAL A 101 12.06 2.01 7.07
CA VAL A 101 12.45 2.45 8.42
C VAL A 101 11.53 1.89 9.50
N ILE A 102 10.22 1.86 9.25
CA ILE A 102 9.22 1.27 10.16
C ILE A 102 9.48 -0.23 10.32
N THR A 103 9.67 -0.93 9.20
CA THR A 103 9.98 -2.37 9.19
C THR A 103 11.23 -2.66 10.02
N ASP A 104 12.31 -1.92 9.76
CA ASP A 104 13.58 -2.06 10.46
C ASP A 104 13.47 -1.73 11.96
N SER A 105 12.73 -0.68 12.33
CA SER A 105 12.55 -0.29 13.72
C SER A 105 11.76 -1.33 14.52
N ILE A 106 10.70 -1.91 13.92
CA ILE A 106 9.94 -3.01 14.55
C ILE A 106 10.81 -4.24 14.71
N GLU A 107 11.61 -4.57 13.69
CA GLU A 107 12.57 -5.68 13.77
C GLU A 107 13.57 -5.50 14.90
N LEU A 108 14.19 -4.31 15.01
CA LEU A 108 15.14 -4.00 16.08
C LEU A 108 14.50 -4.14 17.46
N MET A 109 13.32 -3.59 17.68
CA MET A 109 12.59 -3.71 18.94
C MET A 109 12.26 -5.16 19.28
N ALA A 110 11.71 -5.91 18.33
CA ALA A 110 11.30 -7.28 18.58
C ALA A 110 12.46 -8.24 18.82
N ARG A 111 13.56 -8.08 18.08
CA ARG A 111 14.77 -8.92 18.25
C ARG A 111 15.51 -8.57 19.52
N SER A 112 15.71 -7.27 19.80
CA SER A 112 16.51 -6.83 20.96
C SER A 112 15.81 -7.11 22.29
N HIS A 113 14.49 -7.00 22.36
CA HIS A 113 13.71 -7.29 23.57
C HIS A 113 13.14 -8.71 23.59
N MET A 114 13.45 -9.52 22.56
CA MET A 114 13.06 -10.92 22.45
C MET A 114 11.57 -11.17 22.69
N PHE A 115 10.69 -10.35 22.09
CA PHE A 115 9.24 -10.55 22.19
C PHE A 115 8.84 -11.91 21.63
N ASP A 116 7.83 -12.52 22.25
CA ASP A 116 7.28 -13.81 21.83
C ASP A 116 6.26 -13.66 20.69
N GLY A 117 5.65 -12.48 20.60
CA GLY A 117 4.68 -12.15 19.55
C GLY A 117 4.54 -10.64 19.36
N LEU A 118 3.76 -10.24 18.34
CA LEU A 118 3.56 -8.85 17.96
C LEU A 118 2.11 -8.57 17.58
N VAL A 119 1.61 -7.40 17.99
CA VAL A 119 0.48 -6.71 17.35
C VAL A 119 1.01 -5.44 16.72
N VAL A 120 0.82 -5.26 15.41
CA VAL A 120 1.24 -4.06 14.69
C VAL A 120 0.02 -3.26 14.30
N ILE A 121 -0.19 -2.11 14.96
CA ILE A 121 -1.30 -1.19 14.70
C ILE A 121 -0.88 -0.25 13.57
N VAL A 122 -1.64 -0.25 12.48
CA VAL A 122 -1.32 0.44 11.23
C VAL A 122 -2.49 1.32 10.77
N GLY A 123 -2.23 2.37 9.97
CA GLY A 123 -3.30 3.28 9.54
C GLY A 123 -3.06 3.95 8.19
N CYS A 124 -1.84 4.31 7.84
CA CYS A 124 -1.52 5.04 6.62
C CYS A 124 -0.93 4.12 5.55
N ASP A 125 -0.84 4.62 4.34
CA ASP A 125 -0.42 3.93 3.11
C ASP A 125 0.83 3.05 3.29
N LYS A 126 1.86 3.56 3.98
CA LYS A 126 3.16 2.88 4.11
C LYS A 126 3.28 2.11 5.42
N THR A 127 2.49 2.47 6.43
CA THR A 127 2.52 1.77 7.73
C THR A 127 1.91 0.38 7.63
N ILE A 128 0.90 0.19 6.74
CA ILE A 128 0.25 -1.11 6.53
C ILE A 128 1.22 -2.14 5.93
N PRO A 129 1.83 -1.89 4.76
CA PRO A 129 2.81 -2.83 4.22
C PRO A 129 4.05 -2.99 5.12
N ALA A 130 4.49 -1.94 5.81
CA ALA A 130 5.62 -2.04 6.74
C ALA A 130 5.34 -3.01 7.89
N GLY A 131 4.14 -2.98 8.47
CA GLY A 131 3.72 -3.92 9.51
C GLY A 131 3.71 -5.37 9.01
N ALA A 132 3.21 -5.61 7.80
CA ALA A 132 3.23 -6.93 7.17
C ALA A 132 4.66 -7.41 6.85
N MET A 133 5.51 -6.51 6.31
CA MET A 133 6.92 -6.80 6.04
C MET A 133 7.66 -7.18 7.32
N ALA A 134 7.45 -6.44 8.42
CA ALA A 134 8.06 -6.73 9.72
C ALA A 134 7.66 -8.12 10.26
N LEU A 135 6.36 -8.46 10.20
CA LEU A 135 5.87 -9.79 10.59
C LEU A 135 6.43 -10.90 9.70
N ALA A 136 6.46 -10.69 8.38
CA ALA A 136 7.02 -11.64 7.42
C ALA A 136 8.52 -11.86 7.66
N ARG A 137 9.30 -10.80 7.85
CA ARG A 137 10.74 -10.82 8.10
C ARG A 137 11.10 -11.53 9.41
N LEU A 138 10.42 -11.14 10.49
CA LEU A 138 10.65 -11.69 11.83
C LEU A 138 10.16 -13.13 11.95
N ASN A 139 9.09 -13.47 11.24
CA ASN A 139 8.37 -14.74 11.37
C ASN A 139 8.03 -15.09 12.82
N LEU A 140 7.58 -14.09 13.59
CA LEU A 140 7.10 -14.21 14.95
C LEU A 140 5.57 -14.26 14.97
N PRO A 141 4.95 -15.06 15.86
CA PRO A 141 3.49 -15.03 16.05
C PRO A 141 2.98 -13.60 16.16
N GLY A 142 1.98 -13.23 15.37
CA GLY A 142 1.48 -11.85 15.41
C GLY A 142 0.49 -11.55 14.32
N LEU A 143 -0.04 -10.33 14.36
CA LEU A 143 -1.06 -9.84 13.45
C LEU A 143 -0.92 -8.34 13.16
N VAL A 144 -1.54 -7.92 12.06
CA VAL A 144 -1.73 -6.51 11.71
C VAL A 144 -3.14 -6.09 12.13
N LEU A 145 -3.25 -4.96 12.83
CA LEU A 145 -4.52 -4.33 13.19
C LEU A 145 -4.63 -2.97 12.50
N TYR A 146 -5.55 -2.85 11.55
CA TYR A 146 -5.82 -1.58 10.88
C TYR A 146 -6.65 -0.65 11.75
N SER A 147 -6.24 0.62 11.86
CA SER A 147 -6.93 1.62 12.69
C SER A 147 -8.32 2.02 12.17
N GLY A 148 -8.60 1.74 10.90
CA GLY A 148 -9.89 1.99 10.26
C GLY A 148 -9.89 3.21 9.34
N SER A 149 -10.85 3.24 8.41
CA SER A 149 -11.10 4.37 7.52
C SER A 149 -11.72 5.55 8.27
N ILE A 150 -11.45 6.77 7.78
CA ILE A 150 -12.14 7.99 8.22
C ILE A 150 -13.60 7.96 7.77
N ALA A 151 -14.48 8.62 8.52
CA ALA A 151 -15.83 8.90 8.03
C ALA A 151 -15.77 9.87 6.83
N PRO A 152 -16.67 9.77 5.86
CA PRO A 152 -16.75 10.76 4.79
C PRO A 152 -17.13 12.12 5.36
N GLY A 153 -16.61 13.18 4.73
CA GLY A 153 -17.18 14.51 4.87
C GLY A 153 -18.47 14.65 4.06
N HIS A 154 -19.22 15.70 4.32
CA HIS A 154 -20.47 15.94 3.57
C HIS A 154 -20.54 17.40 3.13
N PHE A 155 -20.81 17.62 1.84
CA PHE A 155 -21.03 18.95 1.29
C PHE A 155 -22.05 18.90 0.16
N ARG A 156 -23.10 19.72 0.23
CA ARG A 156 -24.18 19.79 -0.77
C ARG A 156 -24.82 18.44 -1.13
N GLY A 157 -24.90 17.52 -0.16
CA GLY A 157 -25.51 16.20 -0.37
C GLY A 157 -24.57 15.14 -0.92
N GLU A 158 -23.29 15.47 -1.14
CA GLU A 158 -22.25 14.57 -1.63
C GLU A 158 -21.29 14.16 -0.52
N ASP A 159 -20.85 12.90 -0.56
CA ASP A 159 -19.80 12.39 0.31
C ASP A 159 -18.43 12.83 -0.19
N LEU A 160 -17.67 13.51 0.70
CA LEU A 160 -16.34 14.01 0.43
C LEU A 160 -15.26 13.08 0.99
N THR A 161 -14.10 13.14 0.33
CA THR A 161 -12.84 12.58 0.81
C THR A 161 -11.74 13.61 0.62
N ILE A 162 -10.52 13.33 1.09
CA ILE A 162 -9.36 14.21 0.84
C ILE A 162 -9.14 14.47 -0.67
N VAL A 163 -9.48 13.52 -1.56
CA VAL A 163 -9.36 13.69 -3.01
C VAL A 163 -10.28 14.79 -3.50
N SER A 164 -11.45 14.98 -2.90
CA SER A 164 -12.37 16.07 -3.24
C SER A 164 -11.75 17.46 -3.05
N VAL A 165 -10.83 17.61 -2.08
CA VAL A 165 -10.09 18.87 -1.88
C VAL A 165 -9.09 19.10 -3.02
N PHE A 166 -8.36 18.05 -3.45
CA PHE A 166 -7.44 18.17 -4.59
C PHE A 166 -8.18 18.49 -5.90
N GLU A 167 -9.34 17.88 -6.12
CA GLU A 167 -10.20 18.18 -7.26
C GLU A 167 -10.75 19.61 -7.21
N ALA A 168 -11.11 20.09 -6.01
CA ALA A 168 -11.59 21.45 -5.79
C ALA A 168 -10.48 22.51 -6.05
N ILE A 169 -9.21 22.21 -5.71
CA ILE A 169 -8.08 23.07 -6.08
C ILE A 169 -8.00 23.22 -7.61
N GLY A 170 -8.07 22.11 -8.34
CA GLY A 170 -8.08 22.14 -9.80
C GLY A 170 -9.29 22.89 -10.37
N ALA A 171 -10.46 22.77 -9.74
CA ALA A 171 -11.67 23.48 -10.13
C ALA A 171 -11.58 24.99 -9.88
N LEU A 172 -10.93 25.41 -8.78
CA LEU A 172 -10.63 26.81 -8.48
C LEU A 172 -9.67 27.40 -9.54
N ASP A 173 -8.57 26.70 -9.83
CA ASP A 173 -7.59 27.13 -10.86
C ASP A 173 -8.26 27.25 -12.25
N ALA A 174 -9.25 26.42 -12.54
CA ALA A 174 -10.04 26.48 -13.76
C ALA A 174 -11.21 27.51 -13.72
N GLY A 175 -11.36 28.25 -12.62
CA GLY A 175 -12.43 29.25 -12.44
C GLY A 175 -13.86 28.66 -12.35
N LYS A 176 -14.00 27.37 -12.02
CA LYS A 176 -15.30 26.67 -11.89
C LYS A 176 -15.93 26.86 -10.52
N ILE A 177 -15.14 27.10 -9.48
CA ILE A 177 -15.56 27.44 -8.13
C ILE A 177 -14.79 28.66 -7.64
N ASP A 178 -15.24 29.27 -6.54
CA ASP A 178 -14.52 30.35 -5.87
C ASP A 178 -13.75 29.88 -4.61
N ALA A 179 -12.99 30.79 -4.01
CA ALA A 179 -12.20 30.48 -2.81
C ALA A 179 -13.05 30.13 -1.59
N ALA A 180 -14.26 30.67 -1.49
CA ALA A 180 -15.17 30.37 -0.36
C ALA A 180 -15.73 28.95 -0.47
N GLU A 181 -16.02 28.50 -1.68
CA GLU A 181 -16.43 27.11 -1.91
C GLU A 181 -15.30 26.13 -1.67
N LEU A 182 -14.06 26.41 -2.10
CA LEU A 182 -12.88 25.61 -1.76
C LEU A 182 -12.72 25.47 -0.24
N GLN A 183 -12.80 26.60 0.49
CA GLN A 183 -12.70 26.57 1.95
C GLN A 183 -13.80 25.71 2.61
N ALA A 184 -15.03 25.79 2.12
CA ALA A 184 -16.13 24.96 2.65
C ALA A 184 -15.90 23.45 2.41
N ILE A 185 -15.34 23.08 1.26
CA ILE A 185 -14.95 21.70 0.94
C ILE A 185 -13.81 21.23 1.86
N GLU A 186 -12.77 22.07 2.05
CA GLU A 186 -11.63 21.81 2.93
C GLU A 186 -12.07 21.52 4.38
N GLU A 187 -12.93 22.36 4.94
CA GLU A 187 -13.45 22.24 6.30
C GLU A 187 -14.32 20.98 6.49
N ALA A 188 -14.99 20.51 5.45
CA ALA A 188 -15.89 19.38 5.51
C ALA A 188 -15.23 18.02 5.21
N ALA A 189 -14.15 17.98 4.41
CA ALA A 189 -13.67 16.75 3.76
C ALA A 189 -13.13 15.68 4.73
N CYS A 190 -12.54 16.08 5.87
CA CYS A 190 -11.87 15.16 6.80
C CYS A 190 -12.38 15.36 8.24
N PRO A 191 -13.56 14.81 8.61
CA PRO A 191 -14.27 15.16 9.85
C PRO A 191 -13.74 14.48 11.11
N GLY A 192 -12.61 13.76 11.08
CA GLY A 192 -12.10 13.08 12.28
C GLY A 192 -10.85 12.25 12.05
N ALA A 193 -10.61 11.32 12.97
CA ALA A 193 -9.50 10.36 12.86
C ALA A 193 -9.84 9.22 11.91
N GLY A 194 -8.83 8.67 11.28
CA GLY A 194 -8.91 7.50 10.39
C GLY A 194 -8.09 7.67 9.12
N ALA A 195 -7.87 6.58 8.41
CA ALA A 195 -7.24 6.58 7.11
C ALA A 195 -8.22 7.04 6.02
N CYS A 196 -7.74 7.23 4.79
CA CYS A 196 -8.53 7.78 3.68
C CYS A 196 -9.90 7.12 3.51
N GLY A 197 -10.93 7.91 3.13
CA GLY A 197 -12.30 7.45 3.01
C GLY A 197 -12.63 6.62 1.75
N GLY A 198 -11.80 6.69 0.70
CA GLY A 198 -12.00 5.91 -0.53
C GLY A 198 -11.13 4.65 -0.58
N GLN A 199 -11.25 3.86 -1.65
CA GLN A 199 -10.42 2.68 -1.94
C GLN A 199 -9.03 3.11 -2.47
N PHE A 200 -8.44 4.07 -1.79
CA PHE A 200 -7.08 4.55 -2.00
C PHE A 200 -6.09 3.55 -1.40
N THR A 201 -4.79 3.89 -1.36
CA THR A 201 -3.76 2.92 -0.99
C THR A 201 -3.97 2.31 0.40
N ALA A 202 -4.35 3.11 1.41
CA ALA A 202 -4.55 2.60 2.77
C ALA A 202 -5.66 1.55 2.84
N ASN A 203 -6.86 1.82 2.31
CA ASN A 203 -7.95 0.85 2.32
C ASN A 203 -7.69 -0.34 1.39
N THR A 204 -7.04 -0.12 0.24
CA THR A 204 -6.58 -1.20 -0.63
C THR A 204 -5.67 -2.19 0.12
N MET A 205 -4.67 -1.68 0.83
CA MET A 205 -3.75 -2.53 1.60
C MET A 205 -4.42 -3.13 2.84
N ALA A 206 -5.34 -2.42 3.50
CA ALA A 206 -6.12 -2.96 4.60
C ALA A 206 -6.98 -4.16 4.16
N CYS A 207 -7.64 -4.08 2.98
CA CYS A 207 -8.31 -5.21 2.37
C CYS A 207 -7.32 -6.36 2.09
N ALA A 208 -6.19 -6.05 1.44
CA ALA A 208 -5.17 -7.05 1.14
C ALA A 208 -4.65 -7.77 2.39
N MET A 209 -4.55 -7.10 3.56
CA MET A 209 -4.12 -7.74 4.81
C MET A 209 -5.09 -8.84 5.29
N GLU A 210 -6.40 -8.68 5.11
CA GLU A 210 -7.36 -9.73 5.44
C GLU A 210 -7.26 -10.93 4.47
N TYR A 211 -7.07 -10.67 3.18
CA TYR A 211 -6.89 -11.73 2.17
C TYR A 211 -5.53 -12.42 2.24
N LEU A 212 -4.48 -11.72 2.68
CA LEU A 212 -3.19 -12.33 3.05
C LEU A 212 -3.30 -13.15 4.34
N GLY A 213 -4.38 -12.99 5.10
CA GLY A 213 -4.61 -13.67 6.36
C GLY A 213 -3.86 -13.06 7.56
N LEU A 214 -3.21 -11.89 7.44
CA LEU A 214 -2.46 -11.25 8.52
C LEU A 214 -3.31 -10.38 9.46
N SER A 215 -4.54 -10.06 9.09
CA SER A 215 -5.50 -9.33 9.93
C SER A 215 -6.70 -10.20 10.24
N PRO A 216 -7.26 -10.12 11.47
CA PRO A 216 -8.48 -10.84 11.81
C PRO A 216 -9.62 -10.46 10.86
N ALA A 217 -10.38 -11.45 10.41
CA ALA A 217 -11.43 -11.22 9.42
C ALA A 217 -12.51 -10.25 9.92
N GLY A 218 -12.79 -9.23 9.11
CA GLY A 218 -13.74 -8.16 9.39
C GLY A 218 -13.21 -7.02 10.26
N ALA A 219 -12.03 -7.17 10.86
CA ALA A 219 -11.43 -6.15 11.75
C ALA A 219 -11.06 -4.87 11.00
N ASN A 220 -10.58 -5.00 9.76
CA ASN A 220 -10.10 -3.89 8.96
C ASN A 220 -11.24 -3.07 8.34
N ALA A 221 -12.41 -3.66 8.15
CA ALA A 221 -13.57 -2.96 7.63
C ALA A 221 -14.19 -1.97 8.65
N VAL A 222 -14.00 -2.20 9.97
CA VAL A 222 -14.58 -1.35 11.02
C VAL A 222 -13.98 0.06 10.96
N PRO A 223 -14.79 1.13 10.78
CA PRO A 223 -14.30 2.51 10.71
C PRO A 223 -13.56 2.95 11.98
N ALA A 224 -12.66 3.94 11.85
CA ALA A 224 -11.77 4.36 12.93
C ALA A 224 -12.50 4.92 14.17
N VAL A 225 -13.65 5.56 13.97
CA VAL A 225 -14.44 6.18 15.04
C VAL A 225 -15.64 5.34 15.49
N ASP A 226 -15.81 4.15 14.94
CA ASP A 226 -16.88 3.23 15.32
C ASP A 226 -16.61 2.61 16.71
N GLU A 227 -17.64 2.55 17.57
CA GLU A 227 -17.53 2.03 18.94
C GLU A 227 -17.02 0.57 18.99
N ARG A 228 -17.35 -0.23 17.97
CA ARG A 228 -16.88 -1.62 17.82
C ARG A 228 -15.38 -1.73 17.69
N LYS A 229 -14.67 -0.65 17.33
CA LYS A 229 -13.21 -0.63 17.26
C LYS A 229 -12.55 -0.94 18.61
N THR A 230 -13.19 -0.60 19.71
CA THR A 230 -12.75 -0.96 21.07
C THR A 230 -12.67 -2.47 21.23
N GLU A 231 -13.77 -3.15 20.92
CA GLU A 231 -13.85 -4.62 21.06
C GLU A 231 -12.92 -5.34 20.08
N VAL A 232 -12.89 -4.90 18.82
CA VAL A 232 -11.96 -5.42 17.81
C VAL A 232 -10.51 -5.33 18.27
N SER A 233 -10.14 -4.23 18.94
CA SER A 233 -8.77 -4.05 19.45
C SER A 233 -8.46 -4.98 20.62
N ARG A 234 -9.40 -5.19 21.56
CA ARG A 234 -9.24 -6.17 22.64
C ARG A 234 -9.09 -7.58 22.11
N GLN A 235 -9.97 -7.99 21.19
CA GLN A 235 -9.92 -9.30 20.55
C GLN A 235 -8.61 -9.53 19.78
N ALA A 236 -8.07 -8.50 19.15
CA ALA A 236 -6.75 -8.58 18.50
C ALA A 236 -5.63 -8.84 19.54
N GLY A 237 -5.71 -8.24 20.72
CA GLY A 237 -4.78 -8.50 21.82
C GLY A 237 -4.88 -9.94 22.36
N GLU A 238 -6.10 -10.43 22.58
CA GLU A 238 -6.36 -11.82 22.99
C GLU A 238 -5.86 -12.83 21.95
N LEU A 239 -6.15 -12.54 20.68
CA LEU A 239 -5.69 -13.38 19.57
C LEU A 239 -4.16 -13.46 19.52
N ALA A 240 -3.45 -12.35 19.72
CA ALA A 240 -1.98 -12.34 19.71
C ALA A 240 -1.39 -13.31 20.76
N VAL A 241 -1.97 -13.39 21.96
CA VAL A 241 -1.53 -14.36 22.98
C VAL A 241 -1.81 -15.79 22.55
N ARG A 242 -2.97 -16.05 21.92
CA ARG A 242 -3.30 -17.36 21.37
C ARG A 242 -2.31 -17.78 20.27
N LEU A 243 -1.98 -16.86 19.35
CA LEU A 243 -1.00 -17.11 18.28
C LEU A 243 0.36 -17.53 18.85
N VAL A 244 0.81 -16.89 19.94
CA VAL A 244 2.06 -17.25 20.63
C VAL A 244 1.96 -18.66 21.23
N ARG A 245 0.86 -18.98 21.90
CA ARG A 245 0.67 -20.30 22.52
C ARG A 245 0.61 -21.43 21.50
N ASP A 246 -0.07 -21.17 20.38
CA ASP A 246 -0.27 -22.16 19.30
C ASP A 246 0.89 -22.15 18.29
N ASN A 247 1.88 -21.26 18.47
CA ASN A 247 3.04 -21.07 17.61
C ASN A 247 2.64 -20.87 16.13
N VAL A 248 1.62 -20.04 15.88
CA VAL A 248 1.17 -19.72 14.52
C VAL A 248 2.09 -18.64 13.93
N LEU A 249 2.86 -19.01 12.93
CA LEU A 249 3.87 -18.15 12.32
C LEU A 249 3.34 -17.45 11.05
N PRO A 250 3.62 -16.16 10.82
CA PRO A 250 3.19 -15.42 9.63
C PRO A 250 3.49 -16.12 8.30
N ARG A 251 4.68 -16.71 8.15
CA ARG A 251 5.06 -17.39 6.90
C ARG A 251 4.28 -18.68 6.63
N SER A 252 3.62 -19.27 7.64
CA SER A 252 2.70 -20.40 7.42
C SER A 252 1.35 -19.97 6.85
N ILE A 253 1.03 -18.67 6.97
CA ILE A 253 -0.20 -18.04 6.45
C ILE A 253 0.08 -17.37 5.11
N LEU A 254 1.22 -16.69 4.97
CA LEU A 254 1.67 -15.99 3.77
C LEU A 254 2.08 -16.97 2.67
N THR A 255 1.12 -17.72 2.15
CA THR A 255 1.32 -18.68 1.05
C THR A 255 1.15 -17.99 -0.31
N ARG A 256 1.55 -18.67 -1.38
CA ARG A 256 1.29 -18.20 -2.75
C ARG A 256 -0.20 -17.92 -2.97
N ASP A 257 -1.08 -18.81 -2.51
CA ASP A 257 -2.54 -18.65 -2.63
C ASP A 257 -3.05 -17.42 -1.90
N ALA A 258 -2.50 -17.10 -0.72
CA ALA A 258 -2.84 -15.89 0.02
C ALA A 258 -2.44 -14.62 -0.74
N PHE A 259 -1.28 -14.60 -1.41
CA PHE A 259 -0.87 -13.48 -2.27
C PHE A 259 -1.76 -13.36 -3.51
N GLU A 260 -2.14 -14.45 -4.17
CA GLU A 260 -3.09 -14.41 -5.28
C GLU A 260 -4.46 -13.88 -4.83
N ASN A 261 -4.96 -14.32 -3.68
CA ASN A 261 -6.20 -13.79 -3.09
C ASN A 261 -6.09 -12.27 -2.81
N ALA A 262 -4.96 -11.81 -2.29
CA ALA A 262 -4.74 -10.39 -2.04
C ALA A 262 -4.71 -9.59 -3.35
N ILE A 263 -4.13 -10.11 -4.42
CA ILE A 263 -4.16 -9.46 -5.75
C ILE A 263 -5.60 -9.40 -6.26
N VAL A 264 -6.36 -10.50 -6.21
CA VAL A 264 -7.78 -10.50 -6.61
C VAL A 264 -8.56 -9.43 -5.83
N SER A 265 -8.35 -9.32 -4.51
CA SER A 265 -9.09 -8.39 -3.66
C SER A 265 -8.92 -6.94 -4.11
N PHE A 266 -7.69 -6.52 -4.45
CA PHE A 266 -7.49 -5.12 -4.84
C PHE A 266 -7.87 -4.83 -6.30
N VAL A 267 -7.66 -5.77 -7.22
CA VAL A 267 -8.05 -5.56 -8.62
C VAL A 267 -9.58 -5.57 -8.78
N SER A 268 -10.29 -6.39 -7.98
CA SER A 268 -11.76 -6.46 -8.00
C SER A 268 -12.45 -5.32 -7.25
N THR A 269 -11.70 -4.49 -6.52
CA THR A 269 -12.21 -3.28 -5.87
C THR A 269 -11.76 -1.98 -6.54
N GLY A 270 -11.10 -2.06 -7.71
CA GLY A 270 -10.54 -0.88 -8.38
C GLY A 270 -9.48 -0.16 -7.54
N GLY A 271 -8.74 -0.91 -6.73
CA GLY A 271 -7.77 -0.38 -5.76
C GLY A 271 -6.57 0.33 -6.37
N SER A 272 -5.67 0.75 -5.49
CA SER A 272 -4.47 1.53 -5.83
C SER A 272 -3.39 0.69 -6.50
N THR A 273 -2.74 1.22 -7.54
CA THR A 273 -1.55 0.64 -8.19
C THR A 273 -0.37 0.45 -7.24
N ASN A 274 -0.32 1.21 -6.14
CA ASN A 274 0.69 1.04 -5.09
C ASN A 274 0.67 -0.36 -4.46
N ALA A 275 -0.48 -1.06 -4.51
CA ALA A 275 -0.57 -2.44 -4.03
C ALA A 275 0.38 -3.39 -4.76
N VAL A 276 0.65 -3.16 -6.05
CA VAL A 276 1.64 -3.94 -6.82
C VAL A 276 3.00 -3.86 -6.14
N LEU A 277 3.48 -2.63 -5.89
CA LEU A 277 4.75 -2.38 -5.22
C LEU A 277 4.81 -2.99 -3.81
N HIS A 278 3.73 -2.85 -3.04
CA HIS A 278 3.69 -3.29 -1.66
C HIS A 278 3.55 -4.81 -1.51
N LEU A 279 2.76 -5.46 -2.36
CA LEU A 279 2.65 -6.94 -2.34
C LEU A 279 3.94 -7.61 -2.78
N LEU A 280 4.66 -7.06 -3.77
CA LEU A 280 6.01 -7.52 -4.12
C LEU A 280 6.97 -7.40 -2.94
N ALA A 281 6.94 -6.30 -2.20
CA ALA A 281 7.79 -6.09 -1.02
C ALA A 281 7.46 -7.08 0.11
N ILE A 282 6.18 -7.31 0.42
CA ILE A 282 5.75 -8.28 1.44
C ILE A 282 6.12 -9.71 1.02
N ALA A 283 5.93 -10.06 -0.26
CA ALA A 283 6.29 -11.37 -0.79
C ALA A 283 7.81 -11.60 -0.70
N HIS A 284 8.61 -10.57 -0.99
CA HIS A 284 10.05 -10.60 -0.82
C HIS A 284 10.44 -10.96 0.63
N GLU A 285 9.87 -10.29 1.63
CA GLU A 285 10.14 -10.55 3.06
C GLU A 285 9.62 -11.93 3.52
N ALA A 286 8.52 -12.39 2.93
CA ALA A 286 7.97 -13.72 3.20
C ALA A 286 8.77 -14.85 2.54
N GLY A 287 9.59 -14.55 1.53
CA GLY A 287 10.28 -15.52 0.68
C GLY A 287 9.34 -16.25 -0.29
N VAL A 288 8.23 -15.62 -0.68
CA VAL A 288 7.25 -16.13 -1.64
C VAL A 288 7.57 -15.55 -3.02
N PRO A 289 7.77 -16.37 -4.05
CA PRO A 289 7.96 -15.89 -5.42
C PRO A 289 6.71 -15.13 -5.89
N LEU A 290 6.88 -13.87 -6.29
CA LEU A 290 5.83 -13.04 -6.87
C LEU A 290 6.45 -12.10 -7.89
N GLU A 291 5.85 -12.00 -9.07
CA GLU A 291 6.35 -11.21 -10.19
C GLU A 291 5.26 -10.32 -10.78
N LEU A 292 5.63 -9.30 -11.55
CA LEU A 292 4.66 -8.40 -12.19
C LEU A 292 3.67 -9.16 -13.09
N GLU A 293 4.11 -10.23 -13.76
CA GLU A 293 3.26 -11.03 -14.64
C GLU A 293 2.11 -11.72 -13.87
N ASP A 294 2.28 -12.00 -12.59
CA ASP A 294 1.19 -12.53 -11.75
C ASP A 294 0.04 -11.55 -11.62
N PHE A 295 0.35 -10.26 -11.51
CA PHE A 295 -0.67 -9.21 -11.42
C PHE A 295 -1.46 -9.12 -12.74
N HIS A 296 -0.79 -9.17 -13.90
CA HIS A 296 -1.45 -9.25 -15.19
C HIS A 296 -2.39 -10.45 -15.26
N ARG A 297 -1.85 -11.67 -15.04
CA ARG A 297 -2.60 -12.92 -15.14
C ARG A 297 -3.85 -12.92 -14.25
N ILE A 298 -3.77 -12.33 -13.08
CA ILE A 298 -4.89 -12.27 -12.14
C ILE A 298 -5.86 -11.14 -12.52
N ALA A 299 -5.37 -9.94 -12.87
CA ALA A 299 -6.20 -8.81 -13.22
C ALA A 299 -7.07 -9.06 -14.45
N THR A 300 -6.52 -9.74 -15.49
CA THR A 300 -7.27 -10.04 -16.72
C THR A 300 -8.49 -10.94 -16.52
N ARG A 301 -8.50 -11.78 -15.48
CA ARG A 301 -9.60 -12.70 -15.17
C ARG A 301 -10.51 -12.26 -14.03
N SER A 302 -10.19 -11.14 -13.37
CA SER A 302 -10.86 -10.71 -12.14
C SER A 302 -11.67 -9.43 -12.39
N PRO A 303 -12.99 -9.50 -12.58
CA PRO A 303 -13.84 -8.34 -12.79
C PRO A 303 -13.86 -7.40 -11.57
N ILE A 304 -14.25 -6.13 -11.78
CA ILE A 304 -14.49 -5.18 -10.70
C ILE A 304 -15.91 -5.36 -10.17
N TYR A 305 -16.01 -5.72 -8.88
CA TYR A 305 -17.28 -5.96 -8.19
C TYR A 305 -17.62 -4.93 -7.11
N ALA A 306 -16.71 -4.05 -6.73
CA ALA A 306 -16.98 -3.03 -5.71
C ALA A 306 -16.97 -1.62 -6.32
N ASP A 307 -18.07 -0.89 -6.15
CA ASP A 307 -18.30 0.44 -6.69
C ASP A 307 -17.76 1.50 -5.73
N LEU A 308 -16.43 1.56 -5.60
CA LEU A 308 -15.75 2.39 -4.63
C LEU A 308 -14.97 3.55 -5.27
N LYS A 309 -15.01 4.73 -4.63
CA LYS A 309 -14.15 5.87 -5.01
C LYS A 309 -12.67 5.44 -4.97
N PRO A 310 -11.82 5.89 -5.93
CA PRO A 310 -12.05 6.97 -6.89
C PRO A 310 -12.74 6.54 -8.19
N GLY A 311 -12.71 5.27 -8.57
CA GLY A 311 -13.29 4.78 -9.83
C GLY A 311 -14.81 4.57 -9.80
N GLY A 312 -15.41 4.61 -8.63
CA GLY A 312 -16.83 4.40 -8.37
C GLY A 312 -17.43 5.48 -7.47
N ARG A 313 -18.59 5.18 -6.89
CA ARG A 313 -19.46 6.16 -6.20
C ARG A 313 -19.32 6.18 -4.69
N TYR A 314 -19.07 5.02 -4.08
CA TYR A 314 -19.18 4.81 -2.64
C TYR A 314 -17.84 4.94 -1.92
N VAL A 315 -17.88 5.18 -0.61
CA VAL A 315 -16.72 5.28 0.27
C VAL A 315 -16.49 3.97 1.05
N ALA A 316 -15.34 3.86 1.70
CA ALA A 316 -14.96 2.64 2.42
C ALA A 316 -15.96 2.25 3.54
N THR A 317 -16.57 3.23 4.21
CA THR A 317 -17.59 2.98 5.24
C THR A 317 -18.89 2.38 4.65
N ASP A 318 -19.17 2.62 3.38
CA ASP A 318 -20.33 2.01 2.70
C ASP A 318 -20.07 0.54 2.40
N LEU A 319 -18.84 0.17 2.03
CA LEU A 319 -18.46 -1.24 1.90
C LEU A 319 -18.70 -1.98 3.22
N TYR A 320 -18.30 -1.39 4.34
CA TYR A 320 -18.55 -1.96 5.66
C TYR A 320 -20.07 -2.14 5.93
N ARG A 321 -20.88 -1.12 5.67
CA ARG A 321 -22.35 -1.17 5.82
C ARG A 321 -23.01 -2.18 4.89
N ALA A 322 -22.46 -2.40 3.70
CA ALA A 322 -22.99 -3.35 2.72
C ALA A 322 -22.84 -4.82 3.13
N GLY A 323 -21.89 -5.14 4.01
CA GLY A 323 -21.56 -6.51 4.43
C GLY A 323 -20.05 -6.77 4.49
N GLY A 324 -19.24 -5.75 4.20
CA GLY A 324 -17.78 -5.76 4.36
C GLY A 324 -17.06 -6.72 3.42
N LEU A 325 -15.81 -7.05 3.80
CA LEU A 325 -14.97 -7.95 3.02
C LEU A 325 -15.47 -9.39 2.98
N ALA A 326 -16.26 -9.83 3.97
CA ALA A 326 -16.87 -11.16 3.94
C ALA A 326 -17.87 -11.30 2.77
N LEU A 327 -18.66 -10.25 2.49
CA LEU A 327 -19.56 -10.22 1.32
C LEU A 327 -18.76 -10.25 0.02
N LEU A 328 -17.70 -9.44 -0.10
CA LEU A 328 -16.82 -9.46 -1.27
C LEU A 328 -16.19 -10.85 -1.44
N SER A 329 -15.70 -11.47 -0.37
CA SER A 329 -15.12 -12.82 -0.40
C SER A 329 -16.11 -13.86 -0.91
N ARG A 330 -17.38 -13.78 -0.50
CA ARG A 330 -18.43 -14.65 -1.02
C ARG A 330 -18.59 -14.50 -2.53
N ARG A 331 -18.68 -13.27 -3.03
CA ARG A 331 -18.77 -13.01 -4.49
C ARG A 331 -17.56 -13.59 -5.23
N LEU A 332 -16.35 -13.38 -4.70
CA LEU A 332 -15.12 -13.84 -5.35
C LEU A 332 -14.97 -15.37 -5.32
N ILE A 333 -15.44 -16.05 -4.25
CA ILE A 333 -15.49 -17.52 -4.16
C ILE A 333 -16.52 -18.06 -5.15
N ASP A 334 -17.73 -17.52 -5.16
CA ASP A 334 -18.79 -17.94 -6.07
C ASP A 334 -18.39 -17.75 -7.54
N ALA A 335 -17.54 -16.77 -7.84
CA ALA A 335 -16.94 -16.54 -9.15
C ALA A 335 -15.73 -17.46 -9.45
N GLY A 336 -15.26 -18.26 -8.52
CA GLY A 336 -14.08 -19.12 -8.69
C GLY A 336 -12.75 -18.36 -8.85
N LEU A 337 -12.64 -17.15 -8.30
CA LEU A 337 -11.51 -16.24 -8.50
C LEU A 337 -10.44 -16.36 -7.43
N VAL A 338 -10.76 -16.87 -6.25
CA VAL A 338 -9.89 -16.92 -5.07
C VAL A 338 -9.70 -18.36 -4.56
N HIS A 339 -8.66 -18.58 -3.78
CA HIS A 339 -8.37 -19.84 -3.11
C HIS A 339 -9.11 -19.89 -1.76
N PRO A 340 -10.20 -20.65 -1.64
CA PRO A 340 -11.09 -20.62 -0.48
C PRO A 340 -10.49 -21.20 0.80
N ASP A 341 -9.47 -22.06 0.67
CA ASP A 341 -8.82 -22.75 1.78
C ASP A 341 -7.68 -21.93 2.42
N ALA A 342 -7.35 -20.75 1.86
CA ALA A 342 -6.34 -19.87 2.43
C ALA A 342 -6.74 -19.47 3.87
N ARG A 343 -5.77 -19.57 4.80
CA ARG A 343 -6.00 -19.39 6.23
C ARG A 343 -5.78 -17.96 6.68
N ASN A 344 -6.57 -17.55 7.66
CA ASN A 344 -6.44 -16.29 8.38
C ASN A 344 -5.81 -16.51 9.77
N VAL A 345 -5.18 -15.47 10.35
CA VAL A 345 -4.62 -15.49 11.71
C VAL A 345 -5.63 -15.89 12.78
N ASP A 346 -6.92 -15.66 12.57
CA ASP A 346 -7.98 -16.06 13.50
C ASP A 346 -8.30 -17.55 13.45
N GLY A 347 -7.67 -18.30 12.54
CA GLY A 347 -7.77 -19.74 12.37
C GLY A 347 -8.78 -20.18 11.32
N ARG A 348 -9.63 -19.26 10.82
CA ARG A 348 -10.63 -19.55 9.78
C ARG A 348 -10.02 -19.58 8.38
N THR A 349 -10.65 -20.32 7.49
CA THR A 349 -10.40 -20.23 6.05
C THR A 349 -11.18 -19.08 5.42
N LEU A 350 -10.78 -18.66 4.21
CA LEU A 350 -11.53 -17.66 3.45
C LEU A 350 -12.97 -18.13 3.17
N ALA A 351 -13.17 -19.44 2.94
CA ALA A 351 -14.50 -20.02 2.75
C ALA A 351 -15.38 -19.87 4.00
N GLU A 352 -14.84 -20.15 5.20
CA GLU A 352 -15.58 -19.99 6.46
C GLU A 352 -15.92 -18.53 6.74
N ILE A 353 -15.03 -17.59 6.40
CA ILE A 353 -15.27 -16.14 6.50
C ILE A 353 -16.39 -15.71 5.55
N ALA A 354 -16.34 -16.14 4.30
CA ALA A 354 -17.34 -15.86 3.29
C ALA A 354 -18.72 -16.44 3.62
N ALA A 355 -18.76 -17.66 4.19
CA ALA A 355 -20.01 -18.31 4.60
C ALA A 355 -20.74 -17.52 5.71
N ALA A 356 -20.00 -16.81 6.56
CA ALA A 356 -20.55 -15.97 7.62
C ALA A 356 -21.01 -14.57 7.14
N ALA A 357 -20.85 -14.23 5.85
CA ALA A 357 -21.17 -12.92 5.33
C ALA A 357 -22.68 -12.60 5.44
N GLN A 358 -22.98 -11.39 5.86
CA GLN A 358 -24.33 -10.86 5.94
C GLN A 358 -24.45 -9.68 4.97
N GLU A 359 -25.21 -9.89 3.90
CA GLU A 359 -25.47 -8.84 2.93
C GLU A 359 -26.60 -7.94 3.40
N THR A 360 -26.37 -6.64 3.43
CA THR A 360 -27.39 -5.65 3.77
C THR A 360 -28.41 -5.55 2.63
N PRO A 361 -29.71 -5.74 2.91
CA PRO A 361 -30.74 -5.66 1.88
C PRO A 361 -30.70 -4.30 1.16
N GLY A 362 -30.71 -4.34 -0.19
CA GLY A 362 -30.73 -3.15 -1.05
C GLY A 362 -29.37 -2.45 -1.19
N GLN A 363 -28.28 -2.99 -0.66
CA GLN A 363 -26.94 -2.46 -0.90
C GLN A 363 -26.61 -2.46 -2.40
N ARG A 364 -25.76 -1.53 -2.85
CA ARG A 364 -25.30 -1.36 -4.24
C ARG A 364 -23.78 -1.21 -4.35
N VAL A 365 -23.06 -1.39 -3.25
CA VAL A 365 -21.60 -1.20 -3.19
C VAL A 365 -20.88 -2.42 -3.78
N VAL A 366 -21.31 -3.62 -3.40
CA VAL A 366 -20.82 -4.88 -3.98
C VAL A 366 -21.87 -5.40 -4.95
N VAL A 367 -21.58 -5.28 -6.24
CA VAL A 367 -22.54 -5.60 -7.31
C VAL A 367 -22.69 -7.13 -7.50
N PRO A 368 -23.82 -7.58 -8.10
CA PRO A 368 -24.02 -8.99 -8.46
C PRO A 368 -22.98 -9.51 -9.46
N LEU A 369 -22.75 -10.82 -9.47
CA LEU A 369 -21.74 -11.47 -10.33
C LEU A 369 -22.01 -11.30 -11.83
N ASP A 370 -23.27 -11.25 -12.23
CA ASP A 370 -23.72 -11.06 -13.61
C ASP A 370 -23.66 -9.60 -14.08
N GLN A 371 -23.34 -8.65 -13.19
CA GLN A 371 -23.31 -7.21 -13.48
C GLN A 371 -22.03 -6.55 -12.95
N PRO A 372 -20.83 -7.06 -13.30
CA PRO A 372 -19.61 -6.41 -12.87
C PRO A 372 -19.47 -5.01 -13.47
N LEU A 373 -18.85 -4.10 -12.73
CA LEU A 373 -18.61 -2.72 -13.19
C LEU A 373 -17.63 -2.67 -14.37
N LYS A 374 -16.70 -3.62 -14.40
CA LYS A 374 -15.76 -3.87 -15.49
C LYS A 374 -15.44 -5.36 -15.54
N GLN A 375 -15.30 -5.90 -16.75
CA GLN A 375 -15.07 -7.35 -16.96
C GLN A 375 -13.64 -7.80 -16.61
N THR A 376 -12.69 -6.85 -16.49
CA THR A 376 -11.30 -7.08 -16.09
C THR A 376 -10.97 -6.25 -14.86
N GLY A 377 -9.88 -6.59 -14.17
CA GLY A 377 -9.40 -5.83 -13.02
C GLY A 377 -8.98 -4.40 -13.36
N GLY A 378 -8.82 -3.61 -12.32
CA GLY A 378 -8.57 -2.16 -12.43
C GLY A 378 -7.15 -1.77 -12.84
N ILE A 379 -6.27 -2.73 -13.17
CA ILE A 379 -4.88 -2.47 -13.55
C ILE A 379 -4.42 -3.36 -14.71
N GLU A 380 -3.32 -2.94 -15.36
CA GLU A 380 -2.56 -3.78 -16.29
C GLU A 380 -1.05 -3.55 -16.12
N ILE A 381 -0.28 -4.58 -16.45
CA ILE A 381 1.19 -4.50 -16.53
C ILE A 381 1.60 -4.46 -18.00
N ILE A 382 2.31 -3.41 -18.39
CA ILE A 382 2.76 -3.22 -19.77
C ILE A 382 4.28 -3.12 -19.82
N TYR A 383 4.85 -3.51 -20.98
CA TYR A 383 6.29 -3.56 -21.22
C TYR A 383 6.64 -2.84 -22.52
N GLY A 384 7.92 -2.62 -22.79
CA GLY A 384 8.41 -2.06 -24.03
C GLY A 384 9.80 -1.50 -23.90
N ASN A 385 10.31 -0.86 -24.96
CA ASN A 385 11.64 -0.25 -24.90
C ASN A 385 11.72 0.91 -23.90
N LEU A 386 10.58 1.55 -23.56
CA LEU A 386 10.51 2.58 -22.52
C LEU A 386 10.48 1.97 -21.10
N ALA A 387 9.93 0.76 -20.93
CA ALA A 387 9.81 0.07 -19.66
C ALA A 387 10.14 -1.43 -19.80
N PRO A 388 11.40 -1.81 -20.05
CA PRO A 388 11.77 -3.22 -20.27
C PRO A 388 11.58 -4.12 -19.03
N GLU A 389 11.64 -3.58 -17.82
CA GLU A 389 11.31 -4.29 -16.57
C GLU A 389 9.83 -4.21 -16.21
N GLY A 390 9.03 -3.46 -16.99
CA GLY A 390 7.60 -3.28 -16.82
C GLY A 390 7.23 -1.95 -16.16
N CYS A 391 5.94 -1.63 -16.25
CA CYS A 391 5.27 -0.53 -15.60
C CYS A 391 3.81 -0.88 -15.36
N VAL A 392 3.13 -0.08 -14.52
CA VAL A 392 1.74 -0.33 -14.11
C VAL A 392 0.86 0.78 -14.65
N ILE A 393 -0.25 0.40 -15.28
CA ILE A 393 -1.30 1.33 -15.70
C ILE A 393 -2.58 1.06 -14.89
N LYS A 394 -3.25 2.13 -14.44
CA LYS A 394 -4.56 2.06 -13.80
C LYS A 394 -5.64 2.11 -14.88
N LEU A 395 -6.56 1.15 -14.86
CA LEU A 395 -7.67 1.03 -15.80
C LEU A 395 -9.04 1.20 -15.12
N ALA A 396 -9.08 1.23 -13.79
CA ALA A 396 -10.31 1.51 -13.06
C ALA A 396 -10.73 2.96 -13.24
N GLY A 397 -12.01 3.17 -13.59
CA GLY A 397 -12.60 4.50 -13.73
C GLY A 397 -12.48 5.14 -15.11
N HIS A 398 -11.94 4.43 -16.12
CA HIS A 398 -11.96 4.88 -17.52
C HIS A 398 -11.89 3.70 -18.52
N ASP A 399 -12.20 3.96 -19.79
CA ASP A 399 -12.26 2.96 -20.85
C ASP A 399 -11.14 3.11 -21.90
N ARG A 400 -10.22 4.06 -21.74
CA ARG A 400 -9.11 4.24 -22.65
C ARG A 400 -8.15 3.04 -22.60
N THR A 401 -7.78 2.55 -23.78
CA THR A 401 -6.87 1.40 -23.94
C THR A 401 -5.64 1.73 -24.78
N SER A 402 -5.58 2.93 -25.37
CA SER A 402 -4.41 3.37 -26.15
C SER A 402 -4.24 4.88 -26.12
N HIS A 403 -3.01 5.32 -26.35
CA HIS A 403 -2.64 6.71 -26.56
C HIS A 403 -1.34 6.79 -27.36
N ALA A 404 -1.26 7.76 -28.26
CA ALA A 404 -0.04 8.06 -28.98
C ALA A 404 0.09 9.59 -29.12
N GLY A 405 1.28 10.12 -28.86
CA GLY A 405 1.50 11.55 -28.95
C GLY A 405 2.94 11.96 -28.68
N PRO A 406 3.25 13.26 -28.84
CA PRO A 406 4.57 13.80 -28.55
C PRO A 406 4.83 13.84 -27.04
N ALA A 407 6.05 13.55 -26.63
CA ALA A 407 6.47 13.67 -25.25
C ALA A 407 6.56 15.13 -24.81
N LYS A 408 6.11 15.41 -23.57
CA LYS A 408 6.33 16.67 -22.86
C LYS A 408 7.04 16.35 -21.55
N VAL A 409 8.32 16.66 -21.45
CA VAL A 409 9.23 16.11 -20.43
C VAL A 409 9.43 17.09 -19.27
N PHE A 410 9.35 16.57 -18.04
CA PHE A 410 9.58 17.29 -16.79
C PHE A 410 10.51 16.47 -15.88
N GLU A 411 11.40 17.17 -15.17
CA GLU A 411 12.36 16.55 -14.25
C GLU A 411 11.79 16.30 -12.84
N ASN A 412 10.62 16.88 -12.54
CA ASN A 412 9.92 16.76 -11.25
C ASN A 412 8.43 17.10 -11.38
N GLU A 413 7.64 16.80 -10.31
CA GLU A 413 6.21 17.10 -10.26
C GLU A 413 5.92 18.59 -10.30
N GLU A 414 6.71 19.43 -9.59
CA GLU A 414 6.46 20.86 -9.44
C GLU A 414 6.49 21.59 -10.78
N ASP A 415 7.49 21.29 -11.61
CA ASP A 415 7.64 21.90 -12.95
C ASP A 415 6.48 21.48 -13.86
N CYS A 416 6.06 20.22 -13.76
CA CYS A 416 4.90 19.73 -14.51
C CYS A 416 3.60 20.38 -14.04
N PHE A 417 3.38 20.47 -12.73
CA PHE A 417 2.21 21.14 -12.15
C PHE A 417 2.10 22.58 -12.62
N GLN A 418 3.23 23.33 -12.60
CA GLN A 418 3.26 24.70 -13.10
C GLN A 418 2.98 24.76 -14.61
N ALA A 419 3.46 23.78 -15.38
CA ALA A 419 3.18 23.72 -16.82
C ALA A 419 1.69 23.52 -17.14
N VAL A 420 0.98 22.70 -16.32
CA VAL A 420 -0.47 22.55 -16.45
C VAL A 420 -1.18 23.88 -16.20
N ARG A 421 -0.82 24.58 -15.12
CA ARG A 421 -1.40 25.88 -14.77
C ARG A 421 -1.15 26.97 -15.82
N ASP A 422 0.03 26.95 -16.43
CA ASP A 422 0.41 27.89 -17.50
C ASP A 422 -0.23 27.55 -18.86
N GLY A 423 -1.01 26.45 -18.94
CA GLY A 423 -1.61 25.99 -20.20
C GLY A 423 -0.60 25.48 -21.24
N ARG A 424 0.57 24.99 -20.77
CA ARG A 424 1.64 24.48 -21.65
C ARG A 424 1.49 23.00 -22.03
N ILE A 425 0.51 22.31 -21.43
CA ILE A 425 0.16 20.93 -21.78
C ILE A 425 -0.97 20.99 -22.81
N GLU A 426 -0.76 20.35 -23.95
CA GLU A 426 -1.69 20.34 -25.06
C GLU A 426 -2.42 18.99 -25.15
N ARG A 427 -3.51 18.96 -25.94
CA ARG A 427 -4.21 17.70 -26.24
C ARG A 427 -3.26 16.78 -27.00
N ASP A 428 -3.36 15.51 -26.71
CA ASP A 428 -2.56 14.40 -27.24
C ASP A 428 -1.12 14.34 -26.72
N ASP A 429 -0.67 15.25 -25.86
CA ASP A 429 0.64 15.14 -25.21
C ASP A 429 0.76 13.83 -24.39
N VAL A 430 1.95 13.23 -24.43
CA VAL A 430 2.41 12.26 -23.44
C VAL A 430 3.30 12.98 -22.44
N VAL A 431 2.73 13.32 -21.30
CA VAL A 431 3.44 13.98 -20.21
C VAL A 431 4.38 12.99 -19.53
N VAL A 432 5.68 13.29 -19.54
CA VAL A 432 6.71 12.44 -18.94
C VAL A 432 7.32 13.14 -17.73
N ILE A 433 7.13 12.58 -16.53
CA ILE A 433 7.78 13.05 -15.29
C ILE A 433 8.82 12.01 -14.89
N ARG A 434 10.09 12.39 -14.84
CA ARG A 434 11.21 11.49 -14.56
C ARG A 434 12.03 11.93 -13.37
N ASN A 435 13.00 11.10 -12.93
CA ASN A 435 13.79 11.29 -11.72
C ASN A 435 12.96 11.34 -10.44
N GLU A 436 11.81 10.70 -10.45
CA GLU A 436 10.93 10.47 -9.28
C GLU A 436 10.86 8.99 -8.88
N GLY A 437 11.76 8.16 -9.45
CA GLY A 437 11.89 6.73 -9.13
C GLY A 437 12.55 6.47 -7.77
N PRO A 438 12.74 5.19 -7.41
CA PRO A 438 13.28 4.78 -6.11
C PRO A 438 14.61 5.44 -5.74
N VAL A 439 15.52 5.60 -6.69
CA VAL A 439 16.86 6.18 -6.50
C VAL A 439 16.91 7.65 -6.88
N GLY A 440 16.37 8.02 -8.04
CA GLY A 440 16.44 9.37 -8.60
C GLY A 440 15.66 10.39 -7.79
N GLY A 441 14.43 10.06 -7.44
CA GLY A 441 13.65 10.78 -6.44
C GLY A 441 13.59 9.96 -5.16
N PRO A 442 14.63 9.94 -4.30
CA PRO A 442 14.70 8.95 -3.24
C PRO A 442 13.38 8.82 -2.49
N GLY A 443 12.81 7.61 -2.51
CA GLY A 443 11.48 7.36 -1.96
C GLY A 443 10.33 7.35 -2.98
N MET A 444 10.59 7.49 -4.29
CA MET A 444 9.59 7.23 -5.34
C MET A 444 8.23 7.88 -5.02
N ARG A 445 8.20 9.23 -4.91
CA ARG A 445 7.03 9.95 -4.37
C ARG A 445 5.75 9.68 -5.17
N GLU A 446 4.63 9.75 -4.48
CA GLU A 446 3.31 9.77 -5.10
C GLU A 446 2.97 11.18 -5.58
N MET A 447 2.42 11.26 -6.79
CA MET A 447 2.00 12.51 -7.40
C MET A 447 0.48 12.54 -7.52
N LEU A 448 -0.15 13.54 -6.90
CA LEU A 448 -1.60 13.79 -6.98
C LEU A 448 -1.89 15.22 -7.42
N HIS A 449 -1.03 16.19 -7.09
CA HIS A 449 -1.24 17.58 -7.47
C HIS A 449 -1.29 17.74 -8.99
N VAL A 450 -0.32 17.18 -9.70
CA VAL A 450 -0.27 17.25 -11.16
C VAL A 450 -1.46 16.53 -11.81
N THR A 451 -1.83 15.36 -11.27
CA THR A 451 -2.96 14.59 -11.83
C THR A 451 -4.30 15.29 -11.59
N ALA A 452 -4.49 15.89 -10.42
CA ALA A 452 -5.67 16.71 -10.12
C ALA A 452 -5.72 17.99 -10.97
N ALA A 453 -4.58 18.63 -11.22
CA ALA A 453 -4.50 19.79 -12.10
C ALA A 453 -4.88 19.43 -13.56
N ILE A 454 -4.41 18.29 -14.07
CA ILE A 454 -4.78 17.77 -15.40
C ILE A 454 -6.30 17.54 -15.50
N VAL A 455 -6.91 16.96 -14.46
CA VAL A 455 -8.37 16.78 -14.38
C VAL A 455 -9.08 18.14 -14.34
N GLY A 456 -8.64 19.05 -13.49
CA GLY A 456 -9.17 20.42 -13.38
C GLY A 456 -9.13 21.19 -14.69
N ALA A 457 -8.03 21.08 -15.45
CA ALA A 457 -7.85 21.66 -16.76
C ALA A 457 -8.71 21.00 -17.87
N GLY A 458 -9.40 19.88 -17.58
CA GLY A 458 -10.20 19.14 -18.55
C GLY A 458 -9.38 18.32 -19.55
N LEU A 459 -8.14 17.99 -19.21
CA LEU A 459 -7.19 17.28 -20.08
C LEU A 459 -7.12 15.78 -19.82
N SER A 460 -7.77 15.25 -18.77
CA SER A 460 -7.65 13.85 -18.34
C SER A 460 -7.97 12.82 -19.42
N GLU A 461 -8.92 13.14 -20.33
CA GLU A 461 -9.32 12.27 -21.45
C GLU A 461 -8.42 12.45 -22.68
N HIS A 462 -7.51 13.40 -22.67
CA HIS A 462 -6.77 13.84 -23.85
C HIS A 462 -5.26 13.63 -23.76
N VAL A 463 -4.72 13.48 -22.57
CA VAL A 463 -3.29 13.27 -22.36
C VAL A 463 -3.03 11.89 -21.73
N ALA A 464 -1.81 11.41 -21.86
CA ALA A 464 -1.29 10.32 -21.04
C ALA A 464 -0.19 10.88 -20.13
N LEU A 465 -0.01 10.29 -18.94
CA LEU A 465 1.08 10.66 -18.04
C LEU A 465 1.92 9.42 -17.69
N VAL A 466 3.23 9.53 -17.87
CA VAL A 466 4.21 8.45 -17.71
C VAL A 466 5.27 8.87 -16.70
N THR A 467 5.57 8.01 -15.72
CA THR A 467 6.58 8.33 -14.70
C THR A 467 7.31 7.10 -14.18
N ASP A 468 8.57 7.29 -13.76
CA ASP A 468 9.31 6.33 -12.93
C ASP A 468 8.97 6.44 -11.43
N GLY A 469 8.20 7.45 -11.04
CA GLY A 469 7.58 7.61 -9.74
C GLY A 469 6.27 6.83 -9.57
N ARG A 470 5.40 7.31 -8.68
CA ARG A 470 4.09 6.72 -8.37
C ARG A 470 2.96 7.74 -8.52
N PHE A 471 1.77 7.23 -8.74
CA PHE A 471 0.55 8.02 -8.60
C PHE A 471 -0.22 7.61 -7.35
N SER A 472 -0.93 8.57 -6.76
CA SER A 472 -1.82 8.33 -5.65
C SER A 472 -2.95 7.35 -6.03
N GLY A 473 -3.43 6.58 -5.06
CA GLY A 473 -4.62 5.75 -5.22
C GLY A 473 -5.88 6.54 -5.63
N GLY A 474 -5.91 7.86 -5.36
CA GLY A 474 -7.00 8.76 -5.76
C GLY A 474 -6.92 9.29 -7.19
N THR A 475 -5.90 8.93 -7.96
CA THR A 475 -5.67 9.45 -9.32
C THR A 475 -6.67 8.93 -10.34
N HIS A 476 -7.12 9.81 -11.24
CA HIS A 476 -7.94 9.52 -12.42
C HIS A 476 -7.17 9.82 -13.71
N GLY A 477 -7.51 9.11 -14.80
CA GLY A 477 -6.96 9.32 -16.14
C GLY A 477 -6.00 8.22 -16.60
N PHE A 478 -5.43 8.38 -17.79
CA PHE A 478 -4.55 7.39 -18.43
C PHE A 478 -3.12 7.54 -17.91
N MET A 479 -2.84 6.90 -16.75
CA MET A 479 -1.66 7.13 -15.94
C MET A 479 -0.81 5.86 -15.84
N ILE A 480 0.46 5.97 -16.28
CA ILE A 480 1.46 4.90 -16.30
C ILE A 480 2.55 5.22 -15.28
N ALA A 481 2.66 4.39 -14.25
CA ALA A 481 3.60 4.57 -13.14
C ALA A 481 4.59 3.41 -13.03
N HIS A 482 5.57 3.57 -12.15
CA HIS A 482 6.57 2.53 -11.84
C HIS A 482 7.40 2.13 -13.07
N VAL A 483 7.62 3.04 -14.02
CA VAL A 483 8.44 2.74 -15.20
C VAL A 483 9.82 2.27 -14.75
N ALA A 484 10.15 1.04 -15.13
CA ALA A 484 11.40 0.41 -14.73
C ALA A 484 12.17 -0.15 -15.95
N PRO A 485 13.50 0.03 -15.98
CA PRO A 485 14.36 0.77 -15.01
C PRO A 485 14.05 2.27 -14.98
N GLU A 486 14.20 2.88 -13.78
CA GLU A 486 14.04 4.33 -13.61
C GLU A 486 15.13 5.15 -14.33
N ALA A 487 14.89 6.44 -14.52
CA ALA A 487 15.83 7.35 -15.17
C ALA A 487 17.22 7.34 -14.50
N ALA A 488 17.30 7.41 -13.17
CA ALA A 488 18.56 7.44 -12.42
C ALA A 488 19.39 6.16 -12.56
N LYS A 489 18.76 5.03 -12.91
CA LYS A 489 19.41 3.75 -13.18
C LYS A 489 19.66 3.49 -14.68
N GLY A 490 19.59 4.53 -15.51
CA GLY A 490 19.85 4.43 -16.95
C GLY A 490 18.67 3.94 -17.79
N GLY A 491 17.46 3.91 -17.21
CA GLY A 491 16.24 3.56 -17.93
C GLY A 491 15.97 4.52 -19.09
N ALA A 492 15.29 4.02 -20.13
CA ALA A 492 14.99 4.76 -21.35
C ALA A 492 14.14 6.02 -21.11
N ILE A 493 13.33 6.04 -20.04
CA ILE A 493 12.58 7.23 -19.63
C ILE A 493 13.50 8.46 -19.42
N GLY A 494 14.75 8.21 -18.98
CA GLY A 494 15.77 9.24 -18.85
C GLY A 494 16.32 9.78 -20.17
N LEU A 495 16.04 9.14 -21.29
CA LEU A 495 16.51 9.52 -22.63
C LEU A 495 15.46 10.27 -23.44
N VAL A 496 14.20 10.28 -22.97
CA VAL A 496 13.09 10.98 -23.65
C VAL A 496 13.38 12.46 -23.76
N ARG A 497 13.06 13.07 -24.90
CA ARG A 497 13.12 14.51 -25.15
C ARG A 497 11.76 15.04 -25.55
N ASP A 498 11.53 16.34 -25.35
CA ASP A 498 10.32 16.99 -25.85
C ASP A 498 10.12 16.73 -27.33
N GLY A 499 8.89 16.36 -27.69
CA GLY A 499 8.49 16.03 -29.06
C GLY A 499 8.77 14.60 -29.51
N ASP A 500 9.49 13.77 -28.73
CA ASP A 500 9.67 12.35 -29.08
C ASP A 500 8.31 11.64 -29.12
N PRO A 501 8.03 10.84 -30.16
CA PRO A 501 6.77 10.08 -30.21
C PRO A 501 6.76 8.94 -29.18
N ILE A 502 5.68 8.86 -28.41
CA ILE A 502 5.45 7.74 -27.49
C ILE A 502 4.10 7.11 -27.83
N THR A 503 4.08 5.79 -27.93
CA THR A 503 2.88 5.00 -28.17
C THR A 503 2.63 4.06 -26.98
N ILE A 504 1.40 4.07 -26.46
CA ILE A 504 0.92 3.23 -25.36
C ILE A 504 -0.27 2.42 -25.86
N ASP A 505 -0.19 1.09 -25.77
CA ASP A 505 -1.25 0.18 -26.17
C ASP A 505 -1.44 -0.91 -25.10
N VAL A 506 -2.56 -0.84 -24.40
CA VAL A 506 -2.94 -1.77 -23.35
C VAL A 506 -3.27 -3.15 -23.93
N ALA A 507 -3.90 -3.21 -25.11
CA ALA A 507 -4.30 -4.49 -25.70
C ALA A 507 -3.11 -5.35 -26.08
N THR A 508 -2.05 -4.74 -26.58
CA THR A 508 -0.77 -5.41 -26.88
C THR A 508 0.21 -5.38 -25.72
N ARG A 509 -0.14 -4.74 -24.61
CA ARG A 509 0.68 -4.55 -23.40
C ARG A 509 2.02 -3.88 -23.71
N ARG A 510 2.02 -2.85 -24.54
CA ARG A 510 3.25 -2.20 -24.99
C ARG A 510 3.24 -0.69 -24.71
N ILE A 511 4.43 -0.23 -24.28
CA ILE A 511 4.79 1.19 -24.25
C ILE A 511 6.08 1.37 -25.04
N THR A 512 6.03 2.22 -26.05
CA THR A 512 7.12 2.36 -27.02
C THR A 512 7.54 3.82 -27.13
N LEU A 513 8.84 4.06 -27.00
CA LEU A 513 9.49 5.29 -27.39
C LEU A 513 9.93 5.12 -28.85
N ASP A 514 9.26 5.78 -29.78
CA ASP A 514 9.44 5.63 -31.22
C ASP A 514 10.63 6.46 -31.71
N VAL A 515 11.81 6.22 -31.15
CA VAL A 515 13.09 6.84 -31.49
C VAL A 515 14.06 5.73 -31.93
N PRO A 516 14.82 5.92 -33.02
CA PRO A 516 15.79 4.92 -33.49
C PRO A 516 16.80 4.54 -32.41
N GLU A 517 17.12 3.23 -32.28
CA GLU A 517 18.04 2.75 -31.23
C GLU A 517 19.41 3.43 -31.29
N ALA A 518 19.96 3.71 -32.49
CA ALA A 518 21.23 4.42 -32.64
C ALA A 518 21.18 5.83 -32.00
N GLU A 519 20.04 6.52 -32.08
CA GLU A 519 19.83 7.81 -31.41
C GLU A 519 19.73 7.61 -29.88
N LEU A 520 19.02 6.60 -29.41
CA LEU A 520 18.93 6.28 -27.98
C LEU A 520 20.30 5.93 -27.40
N GLU A 521 21.13 5.18 -28.12
CA GLU A 521 22.51 4.91 -27.69
C GLU A 521 23.37 6.17 -27.64
N ALA A 522 23.25 7.07 -28.63
CA ALA A 522 23.94 8.35 -28.61
C ALA A 522 23.50 9.22 -27.42
N ARG A 523 22.20 9.26 -27.13
CA ARG A 523 21.66 9.96 -25.96
C ARG A 523 22.15 9.35 -24.64
N ARG A 524 22.23 8.02 -24.56
CA ARG A 524 22.74 7.30 -23.38
C ARG A 524 24.22 7.62 -23.13
N ALA A 525 25.03 7.64 -24.20
CA ALA A 525 26.44 8.01 -24.11
C ALA A 525 26.67 9.47 -23.69
N ALA A 526 25.78 10.36 -24.11
CA ALA A 526 25.86 11.80 -23.80
C ALA A 526 25.26 12.19 -22.44
N ARG A 527 24.53 11.27 -21.78
CA ARG A 527 23.82 11.59 -20.55
C ARG A 527 24.77 11.72 -19.38
N ALA A 528 24.76 12.90 -18.76
CA ALA A 528 25.38 13.10 -17.44
C ALA A 528 24.46 12.56 -16.34
N THR A 529 25.02 11.83 -15.38
CA THR A 529 24.29 11.46 -14.15
C THR A 529 24.23 12.68 -13.24
N THR A 530 23.02 13.18 -12.98
CA THR A 530 22.83 14.25 -11.99
C THR A 530 22.58 13.58 -10.64
N PRO A 531 23.44 13.80 -9.63
CA PRO A 531 23.18 13.29 -8.29
C PRO A 531 21.88 13.88 -7.74
N SER A 532 21.09 13.06 -7.03
CA SER A 532 19.92 13.57 -6.33
C SER A 532 20.33 14.60 -5.28
N PRO A 533 19.65 15.76 -5.17
CA PRO A 533 19.95 16.75 -4.14
C PRO A 533 19.73 16.24 -2.72
N MET A 534 19.08 15.08 -2.55
CA MET A 534 18.82 14.42 -1.26
C MET A 534 19.76 13.20 -1.02
N ALA A 535 20.96 13.19 -1.60
CA ALA A 535 21.88 12.05 -1.57
C ALA A 535 22.63 11.85 -0.23
N TRP A 536 22.05 12.23 0.92
CA TRP A 536 22.67 12.06 2.24
C TRP A 536 21.63 11.67 3.32
N GLY A 537 22.10 11.25 4.50
CA GLY A 537 21.24 10.83 5.60
C GLY A 537 20.41 9.57 5.26
N VAL A 538 19.15 9.53 5.70
CA VAL A 538 18.25 8.40 5.45
C VAL A 538 17.89 8.26 3.96
N PHE A 539 17.79 9.36 3.25
CA PHE A 539 17.50 9.37 1.81
C PHE A 539 18.67 8.77 1.01
N GLY A 540 19.91 9.16 1.32
CA GLY A 540 21.11 8.58 0.70
C GLY A 540 21.23 7.08 0.99
N LYS A 541 21.08 6.66 2.24
CA LYS A 541 21.09 5.22 2.61
C LYS A 541 20.06 4.42 1.84
N TYR A 542 18.85 4.98 1.66
CA TYR A 542 17.80 4.34 0.88
C TYR A 542 18.20 4.23 -0.59
N ALA A 543 18.64 5.32 -1.21
CA ALA A 543 19.04 5.34 -2.62
C ALA A 543 20.19 4.36 -2.93
N ASP A 544 21.13 4.17 -1.99
CA ASP A 544 22.26 3.25 -2.13
C ASP A 544 21.83 1.77 -2.11
N THR A 545 20.71 1.45 -1.45
CA THR A 545 20.32 0.06 -1.16
C THR A 545 19.02 -0.38 -1.83
N VAL A 546 18.19 0.57 -2.28
CA VAL A 546 16.89 0.26 -2.85
C VAL A 546 17.00 -0.43 -4.22
N ARG A 547 16.15 -1.42 -4.42
CA ARG A 547 16.01 -2.16 -5.68
C ARG A 547 14.99 -1.49 -6.60
N SER A 548 14.92 -2.00 -7.84
CA SER A 548 13.95 -1.56 -8.85
C SER A 548 12.49 -1.61 -8.33
N ALA A 549 11.65 -0.73 -8.86
CA ALA A 549 10.21 -0.75 -8.63
C ALA A 549 9.57 -2.08 -9.08
N SER A 550 10.08 -2.70 -10.15
CA SER A 550 9.66 -4.03 -10.62
C SER A 550 9.85 -5.15 -9.57
N LEU A 551 10.66 -4.90 -8.56
CA LEU A 551 10.97 -5.80 -7.44
C LEU A 551 10.43 -5.30 -6.09
N GLY A 552 9.49 -4.33 -6.11
CA GLY A 552 8.85 -3.80 -4.90
C GLY A 552 9.59 -2.65 -4.23
N ALA A 553 10.66 -2.09 -4.83
CA ALA A 553 11.48 -1.01 -4.28
C ALA A 553 11.86 -1.25 -2.80
N VAL A 554 12.39 -2.43 -2.50
CA VAL A 554 12.81 -2.84 -1.15
C VAL A 554 14.29 -2.55 -0.95
N THR A 555 14.69 -2.26 0.30
CA THR A 555 16.09 -2.23 0.71
C THR A 555 16.49 -3.62 1.19
N THR A 556 17.47 -4.23 0.54
CA THR A 556 17.84 -5.63 0.83
C THR A 556 19.27 -5.76 1.28
N SER A 557 19.53 -6.64 2.26
CA SER A 557 20.84 -7.22 2.45
C SER A 557 21.07 -8.39 1.48
N ALA A 558 22.32 -8.72 1.17
CA ALA A 558 22.66 -9.87 0.33
C ALA A 558 22.17 -11.21 0.89
N ALA A 559 21.81 -11.26 2.18
CA ALA A 559 21.33 -12.43 2.90
C ALA A 559 19.79 -12.56 2.93
N SER A 560 19.04 -11.69 2.24
CA SER A 560 17.57 -11.77 2.22
C SER A 560 17.09 -13.06 1.54
N PRO A 561 16.08 -13.75 2.08
CA PRO A 561 15.62 -15.05 1.54
C PRO A 561 15.26 -15.02 0.05
N GLY A 562 14.78 -13.89 -0.48
CA GLY A 562 14.47 -13.70 -1.90
C GLY A 562 15.72 -13.62 -2.80
N VAL A 563 16.82 -13.04 -2.30
CA VAL A 563 18.08 -12.91 -3.08
C VAL A 563 18.78 -14.25 -3.25
N ALA A 564 18.75 -15.11 -2.22
CA ALA A 564 19.35 -16.44 -2.27
C ALA A 564 18.69 -17.33 -3.33
N ARG A 565 17.38 -17.17 -3.59
CA ARG A 565 16.64 -17.95 -4.60
C ARG A 565 16.92 -17.48 -6.03
N THR A 566 17.05 -16.17 -6.28
CA THR A 566 17.40 -15.63 -7.60
C THR A 566 18.84 -16.00 -8.00
N ALA A 567 19.77 -16.04 -7.04
CA ALA A 567 21.14 -16.49 -7.30
C ALA A 567 21.21 -18.01 -7.60
N ALA A 568 20.39 -18.82 -6.94
CA ALA A 568 20.30 -20.26 -7.21
C ALA A 568 19.65 -20.58 -8.56
N ALA A 569 18.60 -19.83 -8.93
CA ALA A 569 17.95 -19.99 -10.24
C ALA A 569 18.83 -19.53 -11.42
N ALA A 570 19.71 -18.53 -11.20
CA ALA A 570 20.67 -18.08 -12.20
C ALA A 570 21.91 -19.03 -12.34
N ALA A 571 22.08 -19.96 -11.38
CA ALA A 571 23.21 -20.90 -11.37
C ALA A 571 22.85 -22.29 -11.94
N GLU A 572 21.59 -22.56 -12.33
CA GLU A 572 21.25 -23.78 -13.05
C GLU A 572 21.66 -23.64 -14.53
N PRO A 573 22.63 -24.44 -15.03
CA PRO A 573 22.96 -24.41 -16.43
C PRO A 573 21.79 -25.02 -17.24
N SER A 574 21.38 -24.30 -18.27
CA SER A 574 20.44 -24.81 -19.28
C SER A 574 20.84 -26.22 -19.72
N ARG A 575 20.03 -27.19 -19.37
CA ARG A 575 20.07 -28.54 -19.96
C ARG A 575 19.03 -28.68 -21.05
#